data_5734a54ef1035346c2934a92eb422139
#
_entry.id   5734a54ef1035346c2934a92eb422139
#
_cell.length_a   1.000
_cell.length_b   1.000
_cell.length_c   1.000
_cell.angle_alpha   90.00
_cell.angle_beta   90.00
_cell.angle_gamma   90.00
#
_symmetry.space_group_name_H-M   'P 1'
#
loop_
_entity.id
_entity.type
_entity.pdbx_description
1 polymer ?
#
loop_
_entity_poly.entity_id
_entity_poly.type
_entity_poly.pdbx_seq_one_letter_code
_entity_poly.pdbx_strand_id
1 'polypeptide(L)'
;MEINIGIIAIVVLAIAILAILASGYVKASPNKAYIISGIKREPKVLIGRAGIKIPFLEKKDELILKQISIDIKTNGYIPTKDFIGVDIDAVAKVRVLTQRDVTVNAKGEVVAGADSNKRITTEMANAAMKNFLNMNEDQIRDALTDSLQGNMREIIGTQCLKELCNDRKTFGDEVQAKAQKDMNALGIWIESCNIQKIEDENNLITALGQDNMSQIQKDASVAKAQADRDVAIARAQAQKDANDAQVIAETEIAQKQTELAIKKAELKKESDIKKAEADAAYKIQEEEQRKTVEITTANANLARQEKELELKEREVSIKEKALEAEVKKTAEANKYAAQQKADAEQYERQK
;
A
#
# COMPACT_ATOMS: atom_id res chain seq x y z
N MET A 1 59.43 51.12 -35.58
CA MET A 1 58.38 50.09 -35.71
C MET A 1 57.04 50.83 -35.59
N GLU A 2 56.55 51.34 -36.73
CA GLU A 2 55.23 52.06 -36.75
C GLU A 2 54.12 51.01 -36.71
N ILE A 3 53.62 50.83 -35.55
CA ILE A 3 52.38 49.99 -35.37
C ILE A 3 51.24 50.71 -36.08
N ASN A 4 50.82 50.15 -37.22
CA ASN A 4 49.80 50.75 -38.07
C ASN A 4 48.51 50.93 -37.23
N ILE A 5 48.12 52.20 -37.02
CA ILE A 5 46.90 52.59 -36.21
C ILE A 5 45.64 51.79 -36.67
N GLY A 6 45.64 51.46 -37.99
CA GLY A 6 44.57 50.60 -38.54
C GLY A 6 44.56 49.18 -37.99
N ILE A 7 45.70 48.57 -37.69
CA ILE A 7 45.82 47.23 -37.11
C ILE A 7 45.32 47.26 -35.67
N ILE A 8 45.66 48.30 -34.89
CA ILE A 8 45.23 48.49 -33.52
C ILE A 8 43.67 48.63 -33.48
N ALA A 9 43.12 49.44 -34.40
CA ALA A 9 41.65 49.61 -34.46
C ALA A 9 40.94 48.32 -34.78
N ILE A 10 41.45 47.48 -35.70
CA ILE A 10 40.88 46.17 -36.03
C ILE A 10 40.95 45.20 -34.85
N VAL A 11 42.06 45.18 -34.11
CA VAL A 11 42.23 44.34 -32.94
C VAL A 11 41.28 44.75 -31.82
N VAL A 12 41.13 46.03 -31.54
CA VAL A 12 40.19 46.58 -30.56
C VAL A 12 38.74 46.25 -30.95
N LEU A 13 38.42 46.39 -32.23
CA LEU A 13 37.06 46.04 -32.72
C LEU A 13 36.80 44.51 -32.57
N ALA A 14 37.76 43.66 -32.88
CA ALA A 14 37.65 42.23 -32.72
C ALA A 14 37.49 41.82 -31.25
N ILE A 15 38.22 42.42 -30.34
CA ILE A 15 38.07 42.20 -28.88
C ILE A 15 36.71 42.68 -28.41
N ALA A 16 36.22 43.82 -28.86
CA ALA A 16 34.89 44.32 -28.52
C ALA A 16 33.78 43.39 -29.00
N ILE A 17 33.86 42.88 -30.24
CA ILE A 17 32.94 41.90 -30.77
C ILE A 17 32.98 40.60 -29.93
N LEU A 18 34.17 40.13 -29.60
CA LEU A 18 34.35 38.93 -28.79
C LEU A 18 33.79 39.11 -27.38
N ALA A 19 33.97 40.27 -26.77
CA ALA A 19 33.40 40.62 -25.46
C ALA A 19 31.86 40.68 -25.49
N ILE A 20 31.28 41.24 -26.57
CA ILE A 20 29.84 41.26 -26.77
C ILE A 20 29.28 39.83 -26.92
N LEU A 21 29.96 38.99 -27.72
CA LEU A 21 29.55 37.58 -27.90
C LEU A 21 29.70 36.80 -26.58
N ALA A 22 30.75 37.01 -25.82
CA ALA A 22 30.96 36.37 -24.52
C ALA A 22 29.90 36.81 -23.48
N SER A 23 29.49 38.08 -23.51
CA SER A 23 28.43 38.58 -22.64
C SER A 23 27.07 37.98 -22.97
N GLY A 24 26.90 37.44 -24.17
CA GLY A 24 25.69 36.74 -24.62
C GLY A 24 25.63 35.26 -24.23
N TYR A 25 26.70 34.70 -23.64
CA TYR A 25 26.69 33.28 -23.25
C TYR A 25 25.71 33.02 -22.10
N VAL A 26 24.78 32.09 -22.30
CA VAL A 26 23.80 31.70 -21.32
C VAL A 26 23.78 30.18 -21.18
N LYS A 27 23.91 29.69 -19.95
CA LYS A 27 23.83 28.27 -19.63
C LYS A 27 22.58 28.00 -18.81
N ALA A 28 21.63 27.24 -19.35
CA ALA A 28 20.40 26.86 -18.64
C ALA A 28 20.68 25.71 -17.69
N SER A 29 20.17 25.83 -16.45
CA SER A 29 20.09 24.72 -15.50
C SER A 29 19.00 23.72 -15.95
N PRO A 30 19.11 22.43 -15.60
CA PRO A 30 18.05 21.45 -15.88
C PRO A 30 16.68 21.81 -15.26
N ASN A 31 16.68 22.54 -14.15
CA ASN A 31 15.48 22.92 -13.37
C ASN A 31 14.79 24.19 -13.89
N LYS A 32 15.37 24.84 -14.90
CA LYS A 32 14.84 26.09 -15.48
C LYS A 32 14.95 26.03 -16.99
N ALA A 33 13.92 26.49 -17.67
CA ALA A 33 13.97 26.80 -19.09
C ALA A 33 14.32 28.27 -19.26
N TYR A 34 15.33 28.58 -20.06
CA TYR A 34 15.58 29.93 -20.53
C TYR A 34 14.96 30.11 -21.92
N ILE A 35 14.11 31.10 -22.03
CA ILE A 35 13.40 31.43 -23.24
C ILE A 35 14.02 32.72 -23.77
N ILE A 36 14.65 32.60 -24.95
CA ILE A 36 15.31 33.73 -25.61
C ILE A 36 14.39 34.17 -26.74
N SER A 37 13.81 35.34 -26.59
CA SER A 37 12.91 35.99 -27.54
C SER A 37 13.56 37.24 -28.15
N GLY A 38 13.20 37.57 -29.39
CA GLY A 38 13.71 38.79 -30.06
C GLY A 38 13.67 38.65 -31.59
N ILE A 39 14.81 38.46 -32.25
CA ILE A 39 14.93 38.51 -33.71
C ILE A 39 14.12 37.43 -34.44
N LYS A 40 14.06 36.23 -33.86
CA LYS A 40 13.35 35.09 -34.48
C LYS A 40 11.86 35.09 -34.11
N ARG A 41 11.03 34.68 -35.08
CA ARG A 41 9.58 34.55 -34.89
C ARG A 41 9.22 33.53 -33.80
N GLU A 42 10.01 32.47 -33.68
CA GLU A 42 9.87 31.47 -32.63
C GLU A 42 10.95 31.65 -31.55
N PRO A 43 10.61 31.67 -30.26
CA PRO A 43 11.57 31.80 -29.19
C PRO A 43 12.47 30.56 -29.10
N LYS A 44 13.74 30.75 -28.80
CA LYS A 44 14.65 29.66 -28.49
C LYS A 44 14.44 29.21 -27.04
N VAL A 45 14.14 27.92 -26.86
CA VAL A 45 14.03 27.32 -25.53
C VAL A 45 15.30 26.53 -25.20
N LEU A 46 15.97 26.90 -24.11
CA LEU A 46 17.18 26.24 -23.62
C LEU A 46 16.86 25.55 -22.30
N ILE A 47 17.01 24.22 -22.26
CA ILE A 47 16.82 23.39 -21.07
C ILE A 47 18.08 22.52 -20.90
N GLY A 48 18.79 22.68 -19.78
CA GLY A 48 19.97 21.88 -19.47
C GLY A 48 21.11 22.01 -20.50
N ARG A 49 21.13 23.06 -21.32
CA ARG A 49 22.14 23.30 -22.35
C ARG A 49 22.58 24.76 -22.39
N ALA A 50 23.74 24.99 -22.97
CA ALA A 50 24.21 26.34 -23.22
C ALA A 50 23.64 26.89 -24.53
N GLY A 51 23.53 28.21 -24.63
CA GLY A 51 23.13 28.94 -25.81
C GLY A 51 23.74 30.33 -25.81
N ILE A 52 23.57 31.00 -26.93
CA ILE A 52 24.04 32.39 -27.10
C ILE A 52 22.80 33.28 -27.30
N LYS A 53 22.71 34.32 -26.48
CA LYS A 53 21.78 35.43 -26.58
C LYS A 53 22.52 36.61 -27.23
N ILE A 54 21.89 37.27 -28.18
CA ILE A 54 22.47 38.49 -28.77
C ILE A 54 22.12 39.67 -27.82
N PRO A 55 23.13 40.27 -27.16
CA PRO A 55 22.90 41.41 -26.29
C PRO A 55 22.17 42.52 -27.03
N PHE A 56 21.32 43.28 -26.34
CA PHE A 56 20.46 44.38 -26.83
C PHE A 56 19.31 43.98 -27.78
N LEU A 57 19.42 42.86 -28.52
CA LEU A 57 18.41 42.44 -29.50
C LEU A 57 17.55 41.28 -29.03
N GLU A 58 18.03 40.46 -28.10
CA GLU A 58 17.31 39.32 -27.55
C GLU A 58 17.13 39.45 -26.04
N LYS A 59 15.92 39.14 -25.54
CA LYS A 59 15.57 39.11 -24.13
C LYS A 59 15.63 37.68 -23.64
N LYS A 60 16.14 37.48 -22.43
CA LYS A 60 16.14 36.19 -21.73
C LYS A 60 15.07 36.24 -20.65
N ASP A 61 14.13 35.31 -20.73
CA ASP A 61 13.11 35.08 -19.72
C ASP A 61 13.30 33.69 -19.11
N GLU A 62 12.83 33.48 -17.88
CA GLU A 62 12.98 32.25 -17.13
C GLU A 62 11.64 31.57 -16.89
N LEU A 63 11.57 30.25 -17.03
CA LEU A 63 10.44 29.43 -16.65
C LEU A 63 10.93 28.30 -15.75
N ILE A 64 10.26 28.13 -14.60
CA ILE A 64 10.58 27.07 -13.63
C ILE A 64 10.04 25.75 -14.16
N LEU A 65 10.91 24.73 -14.22
CA LEU A 65 10.55 23.35 -14.59
C LEU A 65 10.59 22.39 -13.39
N LYS A 66 11.08 22.88 -12.25
CA LYS A 66 11.14 22.10 -11.00
C LYS A 66 9.73 21.74 -10.58
N GLN A 67 9.60 20.55 -9.97
CA GLN A 67 8.38 20.15 -9.29
C GLN A 67 8.07 21.10 -8.12
N ILE A 68 6.84 21.58 -8.07
CA ILE A 68 6.32 22.48 -7.04
C ILE A 68 5.28 21.72 -6.22
N SER A 69 5.39 21.78 -4.90
CA SER A 69 4.37 21.26 -3.98
C SER A 69 3.42 22.38 -3.60
N ILE A 70 2.12 22.11 -3.73
CA ILE A 70 1.05 23.06 -3.42
C ILE A 70 0.19 22.46 -2.34
N ASP A 71 0.10 23.16 -1.22
CA ASP A 71 -0.81 22.81 -0.14
C ASP A 71 -2.21 23.34 -0.47
N ILE A 72 -3.16 22.44 -0.56
CA ILE A 72 -4.56 22.72 -0.89
C ILE A 72 -5.37 22.54 0.38
N LYS A 73 -5.93 23.62 0.89
CA LYS A 73 -6.79 23.60 2.09
C LYS A 73 -8.17 24.10 1.74
N THR A 74 -9.19 23.47 2.29
CA THR A 74 -10.56 23.94 2.02
C THR A 74 -10.89 25.26 2.70
N ASN A 75 -10.09 25.65 3.72
CA ASN A 75 -10.28 26.89 4.50
C ASN A 75 -11.71 27.01 5.06
N GLY A 76 -12.20 25.95 5.65
CA GLY A 76 -13.52 25.86 6.25
C GLY A 76 -14.31 24.64 5.79
N TYR A 77 -15.38 24.37 6.51
CA TYR A 77 -16.20 23.19 6.27
C TYR A 77 -17.00 23.30 4.97
N ILE A 78 -16.82 22.31 4.12
CA ILE A 78 -17.53 22.18 2.84
C ILE A 78 -18.52 21.02 2.97
N PRO A 79 -19.78 21.20 2.60
CA PRO A 79 -20.77 20.14 2.65
C PRO A 79 -20.46 19.04 1.64
N THR A 80 -20.40 17.81 2.10
CA THR A 80 -20.39 16.60 1.28
C THR A 80 -21.77 16.35 0.68
N LYS A 81 -21.89 15.29 -0.14
CA LYS A 81 -23.17 14.81 -0.67
C LYS A 81 -24.18 14.50 0.43
N ASP A 82 -23.72 14.09 1.61
CA ASP A 82 -24.54 13.78 2.79
C ASP A 82 -24.81 15.01 3.65
N PHE A 83 -24.50 16.22 3.17
CA PHE A 83 -24.63 17.50 3.90
C PHE A 83 -23.81 17.57 5.20
N ILE A 84 -22.73 16.82 5.28
CA ILE A 84 -21.79 16.86 6.39
C ILE A 84 -20.64 17.80 6.02
N GLY A 85 -20.37 18.80 6.87
CA GLY A 85 -19.26 19.73 6.68
C GLY A 85 -17.92 19.05 6.94
N VAL A 86 -17.03 19.06 5.94
CA VAL A 86 -15.67 18.52 6.04
C VAL A 86 -14.63 19.57 5.70
N ASP A 87 -13.53 19.54 6.43
CA ASP A 87 -12.31 20.31 6.14
C ASP A 87 -11.22 19.33 5.70
N ILE A 88 -10.65 19.56 4.52
CA ILE A 88 -9.71 18.63 3.88
C ILE A 88 -8.42 19.38 3.55
N ASP A 89 -7.30 18.82 4.01
CA ASP A 89 -5.95 19.21 3.63
C ASP A 89 -5.39 18.20 2.62
N ALA A 90 -4.90 18.68 1.51
CA ALA A 90 -4.26 17.90 0.46
C ALA A 90 -2.98 18.55 -0.03
N VAL A 91 -2.08 17.78 -0.60
CA VAL A 91 -0.87 18.26 -1.27
C VAL A 91 -0.85 17.78 -2.70
N ALA A 92 -0.87 18.73 -3.63
CA ALA A 92 -0.65 18.44 -5.04
C ALA A 92 0.81 18.73 -5.41
N LYS A 93 1.40 17.81 -6.16
CA LYS A 93 2.72 17.99 -6.78
C LYS A 93 2.53 18.26 -8.25
N VAL A 94 2.99 19.43 -8.68
CA VAL A 94 2.79 19.92 -10.04
C VAL A 94 4.11 20.28 -10.69
N ARG A 95 4.18 20.21 -12.01
CA ARG A 95 5.31 20.70 -12.80
C ARG A 95 4.88 21.14 -14.18
N VAL A 96 5.71 21.95 -14.81
CA VAL A 96 5.59 22.27 -16.23
C VAL A 96 6.12 21.09 -17.05
N LEU A 97 5.32 20.56 -17.97
CA LEU A 97 5.76 19.49 -18.87
C LEU A 97 6.63 20.05 -19.98
N THR A 98 7.73 19.35 -20.24
CA THR A 98 8.59 19.58 -21.41
C THR A 98 8.36 18.51 -22.46
N GLN A 99 8.76 18.78 -23.70
CA GLN A 99 8.61 17.84 -24.85
C GLN A 99 9.25 16.44 -24.60
N ARG A 100 10.03 16.26 -23.54
CA ARG A 100 10.68 14.99 -23.20
C ARG A 100 9.88 14.10 -22.27
N ASP A 101 8.79 14.65 -21.68
CA ASP A 101 8.19 14.03 -20.50
C ASP A 101 6.84 13.35 -20.78
N VAL A 102 6.35 13.34 -22.02
CA VAL A 102 4.94 12.96 -22.27
C VAL A 102 4.79 11.87 -23.32
N THR A 103 4.08 10.80 -22.96
CA THR A 103 3.47 9.82 -23.87
C THR A 103 1.95 9.89 -23.80
N VAL A 104 1.28 9.60 -24.91
CA VAL A 104 -0.16 9.41 -24.94
C VAL A 104 -0.45 7.93 -25.12
N ASN A 105 -1.23 7.33 -24.24
CA ASN A 105 -1.64 5.93 -24.39
C ASN A 105 -2.70 5.77 -25.51
N ALA A 106 -3.02 4.52 -25.86
CA ALA A 106 -3.98 4.20 -26.92
C ALA A 106 -5.41 4.73 -26.67
N LYS A 107 -5.71 5.24 -25.46
CA LYS A 107 -7.00 5.86 -25.09
C LYS A 107 -6.98 7.38 -25.16
N GLY A 108 -5.87 7.99 -25.61
CA GLY A 108 -5.73 9.45 -25.67
C GLY A 108 -5.40 10.12 -24.34
N GLU A 109 -5.09 9.35 -23.30
CA GLU A 109 -4.68 9.87 -22.00
C GLU A 109 -3.17 10.15 -22.00
N VAL A 110 -2.79 11.30 -21.45
CA VAL A 110 -1.39 11.72 -21.35
C VAL A 110 -0.73 10.96 -20.19
N VAL A 111 0.30 10.17 -20.50
CA VAL A 111 1.08 9.39 -19.53
C VAL A 111 2.52 9.91 -19.54
N ALA A 112 3.11 10.11 -18.37
CA ALA A 112 4.51 10.50 -18.27
C ALA A 112 5.42 9.36 -18.76
N GLY A 113 6.25 9.60 -19.79
CA GLY A 113 7.20 8.62 -20.35
C GLY A 113 7.44 8.80 -21.85
N ALA A 114 8.55 8.33 -22.33
CA ALA A 114 9.14 8.65 -23.62
C ALA A 114 8.30 8.29 -24.85
N ASP A 115 8.32 9.15 -25.83
CA ASP A 115 7.73 9.13 -27.19
C ASP A 115 6.26 9.51 -27.32
N SER A 116 6.05 10.60 -27.91
CA SER A 116 5.11 11.63 -27.59
C SER A 116 4.33 12.15 -28.77
N ASN A 117 3.10 12.50 -28.54
CA ASN A 117 2.35 13.37 -29.43
C ASN A 117 2.88 14.81 -29.30
N LYS A 118 3.83 15.15 -30.18
CA LYS A 118 4.61 16.41 -30.21
C LYS A 118 3.76 17.69 -30.17
N ARG A 119 2.48 17.60 -30.50
CA ARG A 119 1.53 18.72 -30.50
C ARG A 119 1.05 19.12 -29.12
N ILE A 120 0.63 18.17 -28.30
CA ILE A 120 0.05 18.45 -26.96
C ILE A 120 1.11 19.07 -26.05
N THR A 121 2.35 18.56 -26.10
CA THR A 121 3.47 19.11 -25.32
C THR A 121 3.90 20.50 -25.76
N THR A 122 3.82 20.80 -27.04
CA THR A 122 4.12 22.14 -27.52
C THR A 122 3.06 23.15 -27.11
N GLU A 123 1.80 22.78 -27.17
CA GLU A 123 0.69 23.62 -26.71
C GLU A 123 0.74 23.87 -25.21
N MET A 124 0.99 22.84 -24.40
CA MET A 124 1.16 22.97 -22.94
C MET A 124 2.38 23.81 -22.57
N ALA A 125 3.52 23.60 -23.22
CA ALA A 125 4.71 24.41 -23.00
C ALA A 125 4.47 25.88 -23.37
N ASN A 126 3.77 26.14 -24.46
CA ASN A 126 3.39 27.49 -24.87
C ASN A 126 2.38 28.14 -23.89
N ALA A 127 1.44 27.36 -23.36
CA ALA A 127 0.52 27.82 -22.34
C ALA A 127 1.25 28.17 -21.04
N ALA A 128 2.17 27.30 -20.59
CA ALA A 128 3.00 27.55 -19.40
C ALA A 128 3.89 28.81 -19.58
N MET A 129 4.47 29.00 -20.78
CA MET A 129 5.23 30.21 -21.07
C MET A 129 4.35 31.48 -21.01
N LYS A 130 3.12 31.42 -21.49
CA LYS A 130 2.21 32.59 -21.43
C LYS A 130 1.81 32.94 -20.01
N ASN A 131 1.61 31.95 -19.14
CA ASN A 131 1.04 32.15 -17.82
C ASN A 131 2.10 32.34 -16.72
N PHE A 132 3.26 31.69 -16.81
CA PHE A 132 4.21 31.59 -15.70
C PHE A 132 5.62 32.12 -16.00
N LEU A 133 5.80 32.80 -17.13
CA LEU A 133 7.08 33.36 -17.50
C LEU A 133 7.57 34.39 -16.45
N ASN A 134 8.80 34.25 -16.00
CA ASN A 134 9.44 35.09 -14.98
C ASN A 134 8.74 35.08 -13.60
N MET A 135 7.81 34.16 -13.35
CA MET A 135 7.25 33.95 -12.04
C MET A 135 8.19 33.12 -11.17
N ASN A 136 8.23 33.44 -9.87
CA ASN A 136 8.92 32.60 -8.90
C ASN A 136 8.00 31.42 -8.45
N GLU A 137 8.56 30.50 -7.65
CA GLU A 137 7.83 29.30 -7.18
C GLU A 137 6.57 29.67 -6.38
N ASP A 138 6.65 30.69 -5.53
CA ASP A 138 5.53 31.11 -4.68
C ASP A 138 4.41 31.73 -5.51
N GLN A 139 4.74 32.57 -6.48
CA GLN A 139 3.75 33.15 -7.39
C GLN A 139 3.02 32.10 -8.23
N ILE A 140 3.73 31.06 -8.68
CA ILE A 140 3.11 29.95 -9.39
C ILE A 140 2.21 29.15 -8.45
N ARG A 141 2.67 28.90 -7.21
CA ARG A 141 1.88 28.22 -6.19
C ARG A 141 0.58 28.95 -5.93
N ASP A 142 0.65 30.25 -5.66
CA ASP A 142 -0.53 31.07 -5.36
C ASP A 142 -1.52 31.08 -6.53
N ALA A 143 -1.03 31.25 -7.76
CA ALA A 143 -1.86 31.26 -8.97
C ALA A 143 -2.60 29.92 -9.22
N LEU A 144 -2.04 28.81 -8.78
CA LEU A 144 -2.63 27.47 -8.98
C LEU A 144 -3.51 27.04 -7.80
N THR A 145 -3.28 27.58 -6.61
CA THR A 145 -3.97 27.17 -5.38
C THR A 145 -5.47 27.35 -5.49
N ASP A 146 -5.95 28.48 -5.98
CA ASP A 146 -7.39 28.78 -6.08
C ASP A 146 -8.11 27.80 -7.02
N SER A 147 -7.50 27.49 -8.15
CA SER A 147 -8.06 26.52 -9.11
C SER A 147 -8.12 25.12 -8.55
N LEU A 148 -7.05 24.69 -7.88
CA LEU A 148 -6.97 23.37 -7.25
C LEU A 148 -7.97 23.25 -6.07
N GLN A 149 -8.11 24.28 -5.27
CA GLN A 149 -9.11 24.35 -4.21
C GLN A 149 -10.54 24.27 -4.76
N GLY A 150 -10.82 25.01 -5.84
CA GLY A 150 -12.12 24.98 -6.51
C GLY A 150 -12.50 23.58 -6.99
N ASN A 151 -11.58 22.90 -7.67
CA ASN A 151 -11.78 21.53 -8.13
C ASN A 151 -11.97 20.54 -6.95
N MET A 152 -11.20 20.71 -5.87
CA MET A 152 -11.35 19.88 -4.67
C MET A 152 -12.72 20.08 -4.03
N ARG A 153 -13.20 21.31 -3.89
CA ARG A 153 -14.53 21.62 -3.35
C ARG A 153 -15.65 20.97 -4.17
N GLU A 154 -15.54 21.02 -5.50
CA GLU A 154 -16.53 20.41 -6.39
C GLU A 154 -16.61 18.89 -6.18
N ILE A 155 -15.47 18.20 -6.06
CA ILE A 155 -15.44 16.76 -5.82
C ILE A 155 -15.97 16.40 -4.44
N ILE A 156 -15.61 17.15 -3.39
CA ILE A 156 -16.15 16.95 -2.04
C ILE A 156 -17.68 16.93 -2.06
N GLY A 157 -18.31 17.89 -2.76
CA GLY A 157 -19.76 17.95 -2.88
C GLY A 157 -20.41 16.77 -3.59
N THR A 158 -19.65 15.94 -4.31
CA THR A 158 -20.16 14.74 -5.02
C THR A 158 -19.99 13.44 -4.24
N GLN A 159 -19.17 13.42 -3.21
CA GLN A 159 -18.80 12.25 -2.43
C GLN A 159 -19.48 12.20 -1.07
N CYS A 160 -19.73 10.99 -0.54
CA CYS A 160 -20.20 10.79 0.82
C CYS A 160 -19.02 10.79 1.81
N LEU A 161 -19.24 11.23 3.05
CA LEU A 161 -18.20 11.23 4.09
C LEU A 161 -17.53 9.87 4.28
N LYS A 162 -18.33 8.79 4.25
CA LYS A 162 -17.83 7.43 4.40
C LYS A 162 -16.89 7.02 3.26
N GLU A 163 -17.18 7.43 2.03
CA GLU A 163 -16.34 7.16 0.86
C GLU A 163 -15.02 7.92 0.95
N LEU A 164 -15.07 9.20 1.32
CA LEU A 164 -13.88 10.05 1.53
C LEU A 164 -12.92 9.48 2.59
N CYS A 165 -13.46 8.89 3.66
CA CYS A 165 -12.65 8.32 4.73
C CYS A 165 -12.06 6.95 4.39
N ASN A 166 -12.82 6.11 3.65
CA ASN A 166 -12.42 4.74 3.34
C ASN A 166 -11.40 4.65 2.21
N ASP A 167 -11.54 5.48 1.18
CA ASP A 167 -10.68 5.43 -0.01
C ASP A 167 -10.13 6.81 -0.39
N ARG A 168 -9.23 7.29 0.45
CA ARG A 168 -8.52 8.57 0.23
C ARG A 168 -7.74 8.61 -1.07
N LYS A 169 -7.28 7.45 -1.54
CA LYS A 169 -6.49 7.37 -2.77
C LYS A 169 -7.37 7.64 -3.98
N THR A 170 -8.50 6.94 -4.10
CA THR A 170 -9.46 7.16 -5.19
C THR A 170 -9.95 8.60 -5.20
N PHE A 171 -10.23 9.18 -4.04
CA PHE A 171 -10.59 10.60 -3.94
C PHE A 171 -9.46 11.52 -4.46
N GLY A 172 -8.21 11.28 -4.08
CA GLY A 172 -7.07 12.03 -4.61
C GLY A 172 -6.90 11.91 -6.11
N ASP A 173 -7.09 10.71 -6.67
CA ASP A 173 -7.03 10.44 -8.10
C ASP A 173 -8.17 11.14 -8.87
N GLU A 174 -9.38 11.22 -8.32
CA GLU A 174 -10.50 11.96 -8.90
C GLU A 174 -10.26 13.47 -8.91
N VAL A 175 -9.75 14.03 -7.79
CA VAL A 175 -9.36 15.45 -7.72
C VAL A 175 -8.27 15.73 -8.76
N GLN A 176 -7.27 14.87 -8.86
CA GLN A 176 -6.21 14.99 -9.87
C GLN A 176 -6.80 14.97 -11.29
N ALA A 177 -7.65 14.00 -11.62
CA ALA A 177 -8.23 13.86 -12.96
C ALA A 177 -9.12 15.05 -13.35
N LYS A 178 -9.88 15.58 -12.38
CA LYS A 178 -10.73 16.77 -12.60
C LYS A 178 -9.87 18.01 -12.79
N ALA A 179 -8.97 18.27 -11.87
CA ALA A 179 -8.09 19.45 -11.91
C ALA A 179 -7.14 19.42 -13.10
N GLN A 180 -6.73 18.24 -13.60
CA GLN A 180 -5.81 18.11 -14.73
C GLN A 180 -6.36 18.77 -16.00
N LYS A 181 -7.68 18.80 -16.20
CA LYS A 181 -8.28 19.46 -17.37
C LYS A 181 -7.98 20.97 -17.36
N ASP A 182 -8.15 21.62 -16.22
CA ASP A 182 -7.89 23.05 -16.05
C ASP A 182 -6.38 23.33 -16.10
N MET A 183 -5.60 22.48 -15.48
CA MET A 183 -4.14 22.59 -15.46
C MET A 183 -3.52 22.41 -16.85
N ASN A 184 -4.11 21.60 -17.72
CA ASN A 184 -3.68 21.46 -19.11
C ASN A 184 -3.76 22.80 -19.88
N ALA A 185 -4.84 23.56 -19.66
CA ALA A 185 -5.00 24.89 -20.26
C ALA A 185 -3.94 25.90 -19.78
N LEU A 186 -3.43 25.70 -18.57
CA LEU A 186 -2.34 26.50 -18.00
C LEU A 186 -0.94 25.96 -18.36
N GLY A 187 -0.85 24.76 -18.91
CA GLY A 187 0.42 24.10 -19.23
C GLY A 187 1.09 23.41 -18.05
N ILE A 188 0.32 23.04 -17.03
CA ILE A 188 0.77 22.39 -15.80
C ILE A 188 0.30 20.94 -15.77
N TRP A 189 1.17 20.07 -15.32
CA TRP A 189 0.88 18.66 -15.07
C TRP A 189 0.85 18.37 -13.57
N ILE A 190 -0.19 17.69 -13.12
CA ILE A 190 -0.29 17.21 -11.74
C ILE A 190 0.31 15.80 -11.69
N GLU A 191 1.42 15.64 -10.98
CA GLU A 191 2.06 14.32 -10.81
C GLU A 191 1.34 13.47 -9.76
N SER A 192 0.87 14.09 -8.70
CA SER A 192 0.10 13.43 -7.66
C SER A 192 -0.72 14.43 -6.85
N CYS A 193 -1.87 13.98 -6.36
CA CYS A 193 -2.68 14.69 -5.39
C CYS A 193 -2.92 13.75 -4.20
N ASN A 194 -2.36 14.10 -3.03
CA ASN A 194 -2.42 13.26 -1.85
C ASN A 194 -3.20 13.97 -0.74
N ILE A 195 -4.20 13.30 -0.22
CA ILE A 195 -4.99 13.80 0.91
C ILE A 195 -4.21 13.53 2.19
N GLN A 196 -3.96 14.58 2.96
CA GLN A 196 -3.22 14.52 4.22
C GLN A 196 -4.16 14.36 5.40
N LYS A 197 -5.20 15.19 5.47
CA LYS A 197 -6.10 15.26 6.60
C LYS A 197 -7.54 15.43 6.14
N ILE A 198 -8.46 14.80 6.87
CA ILE A 198 -9.90 14.99 6.71
C ILE A 198 -10.46 15.19 8.12
N GLU A 199 -11.10 16.30 8.35
CA GLU A 199 -11.79 16.64 9.60
C GLU A 199 -13.26 16.94 9.30
N ASP A 200 -14.11 16.65 10.23
CA ASP A 200 -15.52 17.00 10.17
C ASP A 200 -15.92 17.88 11.38
N GLU A 201 -16.89 18.74 11.18
CA GLU A 201 -17.35 19.70 12.17
C GLU A 201 -17.93 19.02 13.43
N ASN A 202 -18.53 17.85 13.29
CA ASN A 202 -19.32 17.18 14.34
C ASN A 202 -18.64 15.93 14.91
N ASN A 203 -17.36 15.67 14.63
CA ASN A 203 -16.62 14.47 15.03
C ASN A 203 -17.27 13.15 14.59
N LEU A 204 -18.02 13.16 13.48
CA LEU A 204 -18.69 11.99 12.93
C LEU A 204 -17.68 10.94 12.42
N ILE A 205 -16.51 11.38 11.92
CA ILE A 205 -15.42 10.49 11.52
C ILE A 205 -14.98 9.62 12.70
N THR A 206 -14.85 10.22 13.89
CA THR A 206 -14.49 9.50 15.11
C THR A 206 -15.59 8.54 15.53
N ALA A 207 -16.86 8.96 15.45
CA ALA A 207 -18.02 8.10 15.75
C ALA A 207 -18.13 6.92 14.78
N LEU A 208 -17.95 7.14 13.48
CA LEU A 208 -17.88 6.09 12.45
C LEU A 208 -16.73 5.10 12.69
N GLY A 209 -15.60 5.62 13.16
CA GLY A 209 -14.44 4.80 13.54
C GLY A 209 -14.74 3.89 14.73
N GLN A 210 -15.45 4.40 15.76
CA GLN A 210 -15.88 3.63 16.92
C GLN A 210 -16.93 2.58 16.55
N ASP A 211 -17.89 2.92 15.70
CA ASP A 211 -18.91 1.98 15.22
C ASP A 211 -18.27 0.83 14.41
N ASN A 212 -17.40 1.16 13.48
CA ASN A 212 -16.65 0.17 12.70
C ASN A 212 -15.78 -0.74 13.60
N MET A 213 -15.12 -0.16 14.60
CA MET A 213 -14.34 -0.92 15.58
C MET A 213 -15.20 -1.86 16.41
N SER A 214 -16.38 -1.39 16.83
CA SER A 214 -17.38 -2.21 17.55
C SER A 214 -17.90 -3.36 16.67
N GLN A 215 -18.15 -3.10 15.38
CA GLN A 215 -18.57 -4.12 14.42
C GLN A 215 -17.48 -5.17 14.20
N ILE A 216 -16.23 -4.75 13.99
CA ILE A 216 -15.07 -5.66 13.85
C ILE A 216 -14.90 -6.52 15.11
N GLN A 217 -15.03 -5.92 16.28
CA GLN A 217 -14.92 -6.66 17.55
C GLN A 217 -16.06 -7.67 17.75
N LYS A 218 -17.28 -7.30 17.34
CA LYS A 218 -18.41 -8.22 17.33
C LYS A 218 -18.18 -9.38 16.36
N ASP A 219 -17.75 -9.10 15.13
CA ASP A 219 -17.51 -10.12 14.12
C ASP A 219 -16.36 -11.06 14.53
N ALA A 220 -15.29 -10.51 15.13
CA ALA A 220 -14.22 -11.31 15.71
C ALA A 220 -14.69 -12.20 16.87
N SER A 221 -15.58 -11.68 17.74
CA SER A 221 -16.16 -12.45 18.84
C SER A 221 -17.08 -13.58 18.35
N VAL A 222 -17.89 -13.30 17.32
CA VAL A 222 -18.74 -14.30 16.67
C VAL A 222 -17.89 -15.39 15.99
N ALA A 223 -16.87 -14.99 15.22
CA ALA A 223 -15.95 -15.92 14.57
C ALA A 223 -15.23 -16.81 15.58
N LYS A 224 -14.77 -16.23 16.71
CA LYS A 224 -14.15 -16.98 17.80
C LYS A 224 -15.14 -17.98 18.44
N ALA A 225 -16.35 -17.54 18.73
CA ALA A 225 -17.37 -18.42 19.32
C ALA A 225 -17.76 -19.58 18.37
N GLN A 226 -17.81 -19.32 17.06
CA GLN A 226 -18.03 -20.36 16.04
C GLN A 226 -16.86 -21.36 16.01
N ALA A 227 -15.62 -20.86 16.00
CA ALA A 227 -14.43 -21.72 16.02
C ALA A 227 -14.38 -22.59 17.30
N ASP A 228 -14.66 -22.01 18.46
CA ASP A 228 -14.72 -22.74 19.73
C ASP A 228 -15.82 -23.81 19.73
N ARG A 229 -16.98 -23.51 19.16
CA ARG A 229 -18.06 -24.48 18.97
C ARG A 229 -17.67 -25.62 18.03
N ASP A 230 -17.05 -25.32 16.89
CA ASP A 230 -16.63 -26.33 15.92
C ASP A 230 -15.56 -27.26 16.51
N VAL A 231 -14.65 -26.70 17.29
CA VAL A 231 -13.66 -27.47 18.07
C VAL A 231 -14.34 -28.36 19.11
N ALA A 232 -15.36 -27.85 19.82
CA ALA A 232 -16.11 -28.63 20.81
C ALA A 232 -16.88 -29.79 20.16
N ILE A 233 -17.52 -29.54 19.00
CA ILE A 233 -18.22 -30.58 18.23
C ILE A 233 -17.23 -31.64 17.73
N ALA A 234 -16.09 -31.25 17.17
CA ALA A 234 -15.05 -32.17 16.71
C ALA A 234 -14.50 -33.03 17.87
N ARG A 235 -14.29 -32.42 19.04
CA ARG A 235 -13.88 -33.17 20.25
C ARG A 235 -14.94 -34.17 20.71
N ALA A 236 -16.21 -33.75 20.74
CA ALA A 236 -17.31 -34.64 21.15
C ALA A 236 -17.47 -35.81 20.17
N GLN A 237 -17.32 -35.55 18.87
CA GLN A 237 -17.37 -36.60 17.85
C GLN A 237 -16.20 -37.58 17.99
N ALA A 238 -14.98 -37.05 18.14
CA ALA A 238 -13.78 -37.89 18.36
C ALA A 238 -13.89 -38.74 19.66
N GLN A 239 -14.48 -38.16 20.71
CA GLN A 239 -14.72 -38.89 21.96
C GLN A 239 -15.77 -40.00 21.79
N LYS A 240 -16.83 -39.75 21.04
CA LYS A 240 -17.84 -40.74 20.69
C LYS A 240 -17.24 -41.87 19.87
N ASP A 241 -16.51 -41.54 18.80
CA ASP A 241 -15.87 -42.53 17.93
C ASP A 241 -14.85 -43.41 18.72
N ALA A 242 -14.14 -42.81 19.68
CA ALA A 242 -13.25 -43.51 20.59
C ALA A 242 -14.02 -44.46 21.54
N ASN A 243 -15.13 -44.02 22.11
CA ASN A 243 -15.97 -44.84 22.97
C ASN A 243 -16.64 -45.99 22.19
N ASP A 244 -17.14 -45.73 20.98
CA ASP A 244 -17.73 -46.74 20.12
C ASP A 244 -16.67 -47.83 19.73
N ALA A 245 -15.46 -47.40 19.40
CA ALA A 245 -14.36 -48.33 19.13
C ALA A 245 -13.97 -49.14 20.38
N GLN A 246 -14.03 -48.54 21.56
CA GLN A 246 -13.76 -49.23 22.81
C GLN A 246 -14.84 -50.27 23.16
N VAL A 247 -16.10 -49.93 22.97
CA VAL A 247 -17.24 -50.86 23.16
C VAL A 247 -17.19 -52.04 22.19
N ILE A 248 -16.83 -51.79 20.91
CA ILE A 248 -16.63 -52.85 19.92
C ILE A 248 -15.51 -53.76 20.34
N ALA A 249 -14.35 -53.18 20.77
CA ALA A 249 -13.21 -53.95 21.23
C ALA A 249 -13.56 -54.79 22.48
N GLU A 250 -14.26 -54.22 23.45
CA GLU A 250 -14.71 -54.93 24.65
C GLU A 250 -15.75 -56.06 24.32
N THR A 251 -16.65 -55.80 23.37
CA THR A 251 -17.63 -56.85 22.93
C THR A 251 -16.92 -57.98 22.16
N GLU A 252 -15.95 -57.66 21.30
CA GLU A 252 -15.12 -58.70 20.63
C GLU A 252 -14.29 -59.54 21.63
N ILE A 253 -13.74 -58.87 22.65
CA ILE A 253 -13.02 -59.55 23.72
C ILE A 253 -13.98 -60.47 24.51
N ALA A 254 -15.15 -59.95 24.86
CA ALA A 254 -16.18 -60.73 25.58
C ALA A 254 -16.69 -61.93 24.73
N GLN A 255 -16.93 -61.74 23.41
CA GLN A 255 -17.28 -62.83 22.51
C GLN A 255 -16.21 -63.87 22.41
N LYS A 256 -14.96 -63.46 22.24
CA LYS A 256 -13.81 -64.38 22.20
C LYS A 256 -13.59 -65.13 23.53
N GLN A 257 -13.82 -64.40 24.65
CA GLN A 257 -13.81 -65.06 25.96
C GLN A 257 -14.94 -66.08 26.14
N THR A 258 -16.12 -65.79 25.62
CA THR A 258 -17.27 -66.71 25.64
C THR A 258 -17.03 -67.92 24.74
N GLU A 259 -16.51 -67.65 23.52
CA GLU A 259 -16.13 -68.70 22.57
C GLU A 259 -15.02 -69.60 23.12
N LEU A 260 -14.02 -68.97 23.78
CA LEU A 260 -12.98 -69.70 24.50
C LEU A 260 -13.51 -70.48 25.69
N ALA A 261 -14.50 -69.97 26.40
CA ALA A 261 -15.15 -70.69 27.51
C ALA A 261 -15.93 -71.89 27.00
N ILE A 262 -16.68 -71.75 25.88
CA ILE A 262 -17.41 -72.85 25.23
C ILE A 262 -16.40 -73.91 24.73
N LYS A 263 -15.35 -73.46 24.03
CA LYS A 263 -14.32 -74.36 23.53
C LYS A 263 -13.51 -75.07 24.62
N LYS A 264 -13.31 -74.36 25.76
CA LYS A 264 -12.75 -74.97 26.98
C LYS A 264 -13.65 -76.02 27.58
N ALA A 265 -14.99 -75.80 27.56
CA ALA A 265 -15.97 -76.73 28.04
C ALA A 265 -16.03 -77.99 27.14
N GLU A 266 -15.95 -77.79 25.82
CA GLU A 266 -15.89 -78.87 24.84
C GLU A 266 -14.59 -79.71 24.96
N LEU A 267 -13.43 -78.98 25.02
CA LEU A 267 -12.13 -79.64 25.18
C LEU A 267 -11.98 -80.35 26.55
N LYS A 268 -12.67 -79.83 27.58
CA LYS A 268 -12.67 -80.48 28.89
C LYS A 268 -13.47 -81.76 28.86
N LYS A 269 -14.47 -81.85 28.02
CA LYS A 269 -15.24 -83.05 27.74
C LYS A 269 -14.43 -84.08 26.92
N GLU A 270 -13.56 -83.63 26.02
CA GLU A 270 -12.66 -84.46 25.23
C GLU A 270 -11.34 -84.76 25.98
N SER A 271 -10.96 -83.89 26.98
CA SER A 271 -9.67 -84.06 27.72
C SER A 271 -9.71 -85.07 28.87
N ASP A 272 -10.85 -85.60 29.25
CA ASP A 272 -10.84 -86.79 30.15
C ASP A 272 -10.18 -88.00 29.46
N ILE A 273 -9.91 -87.90 28.14
CA ILE A 273 -9.23 -88.97 27.36
C ILE A 273 -7.76 -88.60 27.02
N LYS A 274 -7.37 -87.35 26.97
CA LYS A 274 -6.00 -86.90 26.53
C LYS A 274 -5.34 -85.85 27.48
N LYS A 275 -5.48 -85.98 28.76
CA LYS A 275 -5.00 -85.03 29.77
C LYS A 275 -3.52 -84.79 29.87
N ALA A 276 -2.66 -85.63 29.32
CA ALA A 276 -1.22 -85.49 29.49
C ALA A 276 -0.48 -84.73 28.37
N GLU A 277 -1.04 -84.59 27.19
CA GLU A 277 -0.39 -83.89 26.02
C GLU A 277 -0.86 -82.46 25.84
N ALA A 278 -2.07 -82.10 26.31
CA ALA A 278 -2.69 -80.80 26.06
C ALA A 278 -2.17 -79.67 26.95
N ASP A 279 -1.68 -79.96 28.16
CA ASP A 279 -1.26 -78.90 29.17
C ASP A 279 0.04 -78.20 28.75
N ALA A 280 0.90 -78.79 28.00
CA ALA A 280 2.13 -78.15 27.54
C ALA A 280 1.89 -77.24 26.33
N ALA A 281 0.99 -77.66 25.36
CA ALA A 281 0.63 -76.84 24.20
C ALA A 281 -0.24 -75.63 24.59
N TYR A 282 -1.08 -75.79 25.64
CA TYR A 282 -1.96 -74.71 26.12
C TYR A 282 -1.19 -73.53 26.72
N LYS A 283 -0.12 -73.78 27.52
CA LYS A 283 0.71 -72.72 28.09
C LYS A 283 1.46 -71.90 27.06
N ILE A 284 1.86 -72.46 25.94
CA ILE A 284 2.58 -71.76 24.89
C ILE A 284 1.62 -70.79 24.16
N GLN A 285 0.35 -71.22 23.94
CA GLN A 285 -0.63 -70.44 23.19
C GLN A 285 -1.17 -69.25 24.01
N GLU A 286 -1.25 -69.36 25.35
CA GLU A 286 -1.66 -68.26 26.26
C GLU A 286 -0.59 -67.16 26.34
N GLU A 287 0.69 -67.53 26.29
CA GLU A 287 1.80 -66.55 26.28
C GLU A 287 1.88 -65.76 24.96
N GLU A 288 1.59 -66.38 23.82
CA GLU A 288 1.58 -65.71 22.53
C GLU A 288 0.40 -64.71 22.38
N GLN A 289 -0.81 -65.10 22.85
CA GLN A 289 -1.96 -64.18 22.86
C GLN A 289 -1.77 -62.98 23.78
N ARG A 290 -1.12 -63.21 24.94
CA ARG A 290 -0.79 -62.16 25.87
C ARG A 290 0.18 -61.12 25.26
N LYS A 291 1.20 -61.56 24.55
CA LYS A 291 2.12 -60.71 23.78
C LYS A 291 1.43 -59.90 22.71
N THR A 292 0.46 -60.50 21.99
CA THR A 292 -0.25 -59.83 20.91
C THR A 292 -1.21 -58.77 21.43
N VAL A 293 -1.86 -58.99 22.57
CA VAL A 293 -2.72 -58.02 23.22
C VAL A 293 -1.92 -56.84 23.82
N GLU A 294 -0.72 -57.09 24.34
CA GLU A 294 0.18 -56.08 24.88
C GLU A 294 0.70 -55.13 23.80
N ILE A 295 1.00 -55.69 22.60
CA ILE A 295 1.45 -54.89 21.44
C ILE A 295 0.29 -54.06 20.87
N THR A 296 -0.95 -54.61 20.81
CA THR A 296 -2.09 -53.84 20.27
C THR A 296 -2.56 -52.73 21.20
N THR A 297 -2.47 -52.92 22.52
CA THR A 297 -2.76 -51.83 23.50
C THR A 297 -1.70 -50.78 23.51
N ALA A 298 -0.42 -51.11 23.36
CA ALA A 298 0.66 -50.14 23.21
C ALA A 298 0.49 -49.29 21.93
N ASN A 299 0.13 -49.89 20.81
CA ASN A 299 -0.11 -49.16 19.54
C ASN A 299 -1.35 -48.27 19.62
N ALA A 300 -2.42 -48.68 20.30
CA ALA A 300 -3.60 -47.84 20.50
C ALA A 300 -3.34 -46.62 21.40
N ASN A 301 -2.46 -46.76 22.39
CA ASN A 301 -2.04 -45.64 23.25
C ASN A 301 -1.11 -44.65 22.52
N LEU A 302 -0.21 -45.12 21.64
CA LEU A 302 0.61 -44.26 20.78
C LEU A 302 -0.25 -43.44 19.81
N ALA A 303 -1.23 -44.03 19.14
CA ALA A 303 -2.12 -43.33 18.25
C ALA A 303 -2.99 -42.27 18.93
N ARG A 304 -3.29 -42.47 20.24
CA ARG A 304 -3.97 -41.46 21.08
C ARG A 304 -3.05 -40.27 21.38
N GLN A 305 -1.80 -40.54 21.73
CA GLN A 305 -0.83 -39.48 22.03
C GLN A 305 -0.48 -38.62 20.79
N GLU A 306 -0.39 -39.24 19.61
CA GLU A 306 -0.16 -38.49 18.37
C GLU A 306 -1.32 -37.55 18.02
N LYS A 307 -2.58 -37.99 18.17
CA LYS A 307 -3.75 -37.14 17.97
C LYS A 307 -3.85 -35.98 18.96
N GLU A 308 -3.46 -36.22 20.20
CA GLU A 308 -3.45 -35.17 21.24
C GLU A 308 -2.36 -34.12 21.01
N LEU A 309 -1.22 -34.55 20.48
CA LEU A 309 -0.13 -33.66 20.04
C LEU A 309 -0.56 -32.81 18.83
N GLU A 310 -1.20 -33.41 17.81
CA GLU A 310 -1.68 -32.69 16.63
C GLU A 310 -2.73 -31.62 16.99
N LEU A 311 -3.61 -31.91 17.96
CA LEU A 311 -4.58 -30.93 18.46
C LEU A 311 -3.92 -29.78 19.21
N LYS A 312 -2.90 -30.07 20.05
CA LYS A 312 -2.13 -29.03 20.75
C LYS A 312 -1.31 -28.17 19.81
N GLU A 313 -0.70 -28.74 18.77
CA GLU A 313 0.02 -27.97 17.75
C GLU A 313 -0.91 -27.04 16.96
N ARG A 314 -2.13 -27.46 16.64
CA ARG A 314 -3.13 -26.59 15.99
C ARG A 314 -3.58 -25.46 16.93
N GLU A 315 -3.77 -25.73 18.20
CA GLU A 315 -4.14 -24.72 19.20
C GLU A 315 -3.03 -23.67 19.41
N VAL A 316 -1.75 -24.11 19.42
CA VAL A 316 -0.58 -23.23 19.50
C VAL A 316 -0.46 -22.37 18.24
N SER A 317 -0.63 -22.96 17.04
CA SER A 317 -0.58 -22.23 15.76
C SER A 317 -1.68 -21.16 15.64
N ILE A 318 -2.86 -21.40 16.20
CA ILE A 318 -3.96 -20.42 16.22
C ILE A 318 -3.64 -19.29 17.20
N LYS A 319 -3.10 -19.60 18.38
CA LYS A 319 -2.67 -18.61 19.37
C LYS A 319 -1.49 -17.77 18.89
N GLU A 320 -0.56 -18.38 18.19
CA GLU A 320 0.62 -17.71 17.62
C GLU A 320 0.21 -16.67 16.55
N LYS A 321 -0.70 -17.05 15.64
CA LYS A 321 -1.23 -16.13 14.62
C LYS A 321 -2.07 -14.99 15.22
N ALA A 322 -2.80 -15.24 16.30
CA ALA A 322 -3.54 -14.20 17.01
C ALA A 322 -2.60 -13.21 17.72
N LEU A 323 -1.52 -13.72 18.34
CA LEU A 323 -0.51 -12.90 19.00
C LEU A 323 0.32 -12.07 17.99
N GLU A 324 0.67 -12.66 16.85
CA GLU A 324 1.38 -11.94 15.77
C GLU A 324 0.55 -10.78 15.22
N ALA A 325 -0.76 -10.97 15.07
CA ALA A 325 -1.67 -9.92 14.63
C ALA A 325 -1.82 -8.79 15.66
N GLU A 326 -1.80 -9.12 16.95
CA GLU A 326 -1.89 -8.15 18.04
C GLU A 326 -0.57 -7.38 18.23
N VAL A 327 0.58 -8.06 18.16
CA VAL A 327 1.90 -7.43 18.23
C VAL A 327 2.16 -6.53 17.03
N LYS A 328 1.72 -6.92 15.83
CA LYS A 328 1.86 -6.10 14.63
C LYS A 328 1.03 -4.81 14.73
N LYS A 329 -0.20 -4.91 15.23
CA LYS A 329 -1.07 -3.73 15.47
C LYS A 329 -0.53 -2.78 16.53
N THR A 330 0.01 -3.32 17.63
CA THR A 330 0.60 -2.49 18.69
C THR A 330 1.92 -1.86 18.28
N ALA A 331 2.73 -2.55 17.47
CA ALA A 331 3.96 -2.01 16.91
C ALA A 331 3.70 -0.88 15.90
N GLU A 332 2.67 -1.01 15.06
CA GLU A 332 2.26 0.05 14.12
C GLU A 332 1.68 1.27 14.85
N ALA A 333 0.87 1.07 15.87
CA ALA A 333 0.33 2.15 16.71
C ALA A 333 1.43 2.90 17.47
N ASN A 334 2.41 2.17 18.03
CA ASN A 334 3.54 2.79 18.72
C ASN A 334 4.51 3.51 17.79
N LYS A 335 4.71 3.00 16.57
CA LYS A 335 5.49 3.67 15.52
C LYS A 335 4.82 4.98 15.08
N TYR A 336 3.50 4.97 14.95
CA TYR A 336 2.72 6.17 14.61
C TYR A 336 2.76 7.23 15.72
N ALA A 337 2.64 6.80 16.98
CA ALA A 337 2.73 7.69 18.14
C ALA A 337 4.15 8.30 18.34
N ALA A 338 5.19 7.53 18.04
CA ALA A 338 6.58 7.99 18.10
C ALA A 338 6.88 9.01 16.98
N GLN A 339 6.33 8.79 15.79
CA GLN A 339 6.47 9.71 14.66
C GLN A 339 5.79 11.05 14.92
N GLN A 340 4.60 11.05 15.50
CA GLN A 340 3.86 12.26 15.92
C GLN A 340 4.60 13.08 17.00
N LYS A 341 5.29 12.38 17.94
CA LYS A 341 6.10 13.06 18.96
C LYS A 341 7.36 13.69 18.38
N ALA A 342 8.01 13.02 17.46
CA ALA A 342 9.21 13.54 16.79
C ALA A 342 8.88 14.79 15.93
N ASP A 343 7.75 14.78 15.25
CA ASP A 343 7.30 15.93 14.44
C ASP A 343 6.88 17.13 15.31
N ALA A 344 6.29 16.88 16.48
CA ALA A 344 5.94 17.92 17.43
C ALA A 344 7.18 18.60 18.06
N GLU A 345 8.22 17.80 18.39
CA GLU A 345 9.48 18.32 18.91
C GLU A 345 10.32 19.11 17.88
N GLN A 346 10.17 18.77 16.58
CA GLN A 346 10.79 19.55 15.50
C GLN A 346 10.11 20.92 15.32
N TYR A 347 8.80 20.99 15.55
CA TYR A 347 8.03 22.24 15.43
C TYR A 347 8.32 23.21 16.57
N GLU A 348 8.60 22.71 17.78
CA GLU A 348 9.00 23.56 18.93
C GLU A 348 10.44 24.08 18.83
N ARG A 349 11.33 23.44 18.05
CA ARG A 349 12.71 23.92 17.85
C ARG A 349 12.86 24.96 16.72
N GLN A 350 11.79 25.20 15.95
CA GLN A 350 11.78 26.21 14.89
C GLN A 350 11.06 27.52 15.27
N LYS A 351 10.58 27.63 16.51
CA LYS A 351 10.10 28.88 17.11
C LYS A 351 11.18 29.43 18.05
#